data_f355e40fc7a8aa899b90be07602207b5
#
_entry.id   f355e40fc7a8aa899b90be07602207b5
#
_cell.length_a   1.000
_cell.length_b   1.000
_cell.length_c   1.000
_cell.angle_alpha   90.00
_cell.angle_beta   90.00
_cell.angle_gamma   90.00
#
_symmetry.space_group_name_H-M   'P 1'
#
loop_
_entity.id
_entity.type
_entity.pdbx_description
1 polymer ?
#
loop_
_entity_poly.entity_id
_entity_poly.type
_entity_poly.pdbx_seq_one_letter_code
_entity_poly.pdbx_strand_id
1 'polypeptide(L)'
;MTEIEKRLEVLAKQMNHLHLSDLFKNSKRYESLHLNVKGVLFDFSKQRVNEDVLEALIALADHKNLALWIKKLFSDEHVNHTEGRSARHWALRMPKVENNTDPEFDLSVLVHAQLDKMAAIVQKIHQGYLRGVTGEKIKHIVNIGVGGSDLGPLMVCHALESFSVADNVEVHFASTMDGSQLSQIIKELRPASTLFIISSKSFTTIDTLSNAETAKQWLI
;
A
#
# COMPACT_ATOMS: atom_id res chain seq x y z
N MET A 1 -10.08 -25.86 -19.73
CA MET A 1 -10.03 -24.56 -20.41
C MET A 1 -11.40 -24.26 -20.98
N THR A 2 -12.00 -23.15 -20.58
CA THR A 2 -13.32 -22.72 -21.05
C THR A 2 -13.25 -22.18 -22.49
N GLU A 3 -14.39 -22.01 -23.15
CA GLU A 3 -14.46 -21.43 -24.48
C GLU A 3 -13.92 -19.98 -24.52
N ILE A 4 -14.18 -19.22 -23.44
CA ILE A 4 -13.65 -17.85 -23.28
C ILE A 4 -12.12 -17.85 -23.18
N GLU A 5 -11.54 -18.77 -22.42
CA GLU A 5 -10.08 -18.90 -22.27
C GLU A 5 -9.42 -19.25 -23.61
N LYS A 6 -10.04 -20.14 -24.40
CA LYS A 6 -9.56 -20.46 -25.76
C LYS A 6 -9.62 -19.25 -26.70
N ARG A 7 -10.74 -18.48 -26.65
CA ARG A 7 -10.88 -17.22 -27.42
C ARG A 7 -9.78 -16.25 -27.07
N LEU A 8 -9.47 -16.07 -25.78
CA LEU A 8 -8.39 -15.19 -25.31
C LEU A 8 -7.01 -15.64 -25.76
N GLU A 9 -6.73 -16.94 -25.80
CA GLU A 9 -5.46 -17.45 -26.33
C GLU A 9 -5.28 -17.14 -27.82
N VAL A 10 -6.34 -17.26 -28.62
CA VAL A 10 -6.31 -16.90 -30.05
C VAL A 10 -6.06 -15.41 -30.21
N LEU A 11 -6.80 -14.58 -29.47
CA LEU A 11 -6.63 -13.13 -29.50
C LEU A 11 -5.24 -12.70 -29.04
N ALA A 12 -4.68 -13.32 -28.00
CA ALA A 12 -3.32 -13.04 -27.53
C ALA A 12 -2.27 -13.32 -28.63
N LYS A 13 -2.40 -14.43 -29.37
CA LYS A 13 -1.53 -14.73 -30.50
C LYS A 13 -1.64 -13.68 -31.60
N GLN A 14 -2.85 -13.22 -31.93
CA GLN A 14 -3.06 -12.15 -32.90
C GLN A 14 -2.42 -10.83 -32.45
N MET A 15 -2.62 -10.44 -31.18
CA MET A 15 -2.07 -9.20 -30.62
C MET A 15 -0.55 -9.21 -30.52
N ASN A 16 0.10 -10.38 -30.40
CA ASN A 16 1.55 -10.49 -30.37
C ASN A 16 2.23 -10.03 -31.66
N HIS A 17 1.56 -10.11 -32.78
CA HIS A 17 2.06 -9.68 -34.09
C HIS A 17 1.77 -8.21 -34.41
N LEU A 18 0.95 -7.52 -33.60
CA LEU A 18 0.61 -6.11 -33.81
C LEU A 18 1.55 -5.20 -33.04
N HIS A 19 2.03 -4.16 -33.70
CA HIS A 19 2.76 -3.09 -33.05
C HIS A 19 1.78 -2.07 -32.47
N LEU A 20 2.12 -1.47 -31.33
CA LEU A 20 1.25 -0.48 -30.67
C LEU A 20 0.92 0.70 -31.61
N SER A 21 1.87 1.13 -32.45
CA SER A 21 1.66 2.17 -33.46
C SER A 21 0.55 1.83 -34.47
N ASP A 22 0.34 0.53 -34.77
CA ASP A 22 -0.73 0.11 -35.67
C ASP A 22 -2.10 0.26 -35.01
N LEU A 23 -2.17 -0.01 -33.72
CA LEU A 23 -3.38 0.20 -32.93
C LEU A 23 -3.75 1.68 -32.81
N PHE A 24 -2.76 2.57 -32.81
CA PHE A 24 -2.97 4.04 -32.78
C PHE A 24 -3.38 4.64 -34.14
N LYS A 25 -3.40 3.86 -35.22
CA LYS A 25 -4.01 4.30 -36.48
C LYS A 25 -5.53 4.52 -36.35
N ASN A 26 -6.16 3.89 -35.36
CA ASN A 26 -7.54 4.19 -34.98
C ASN A 26 -7.59 5.48 -34.15
N SER A 27 -8.06 6.57 -34.76
CA SER A 27 -8.14 7.90 -34.12
C SER A 27 -9.08 7.94 -32.90
N LYS A 28 -10.04 7.02 -32.79
CA LYS A 28 -10.99 6.92 -31.67
C LYS A 28 -10.46 6.06 -30.52
N ARG A 29 -9.27 5.51 -30.66
CA ARG A 29 -8.72 4.57 -29.67
C ARG A 29 -8.66 5.14 -28.25
N TYR A 30 -8.22 6.38 -28.10
CA TYR A 30 -8.20 7.03 -26.80
C TYR A 30 -9.62 7.18 -26.20
N GLU A 31 -10.58 7.58 -27.04
CA GLU A 31 -11.96 7.77 -26.60
C GLU A 31 -12.59 6.47 -26.07
N SER A 32 -12.28 5.31 -26.67
CA SER A 32 -12.80 4.01 -26.27
C SER A 32 -12.01 3.33 -25.15
N LEU A 33 -10.78 3.76 -24.88
CA LEU A 33 -9.86 3.12 -23.94
C LEU A 33 -9.39 4.04 -22.81
N HIS A 34 -10.26 4.91 -22.35
CA HIS A 34 -10.05 5.65 -21.10
C HIS A 34 -11.33 5.72 -20.27
N LEU A 35 -11.16 5.91 -18.97
CA LEU A 35 -12.25 6.15 -18.03
C LEU A 35 -11.87 7.32 -17.12
N ASN A 36 -12.82 8.19 -16.83
CA ASN A 36 -12.66 9.22 -15.82
C ASN A 36 -13.61 8.92 -14.65
N VAL A 37 -13.04 8.58 -13.50
CA VAL A 37 -13.81 8.24 -12.31
C VAL A 37 -13.40 9.15 -11.17
N LYS A 38 -14.31 10.02 -10.75
CA LYS A 38 -14.10 10.95 -9.62
C LYS A 38 -12.78 11.75 -9.72
N GLY A 39 -12.44 12.23 -10.93
CA GLY A 39 -11.25 13.04 -11.18
C GLY A 39 -9.95 12.22 -11.40
N VAL A 40 -10.02 10.90 -11.34
CA VAL A 40 -8.91 10.02 -11.70
C VAL A 40 -9.09 9.54 -13.14
N LEU A 41 -8.13 9.87 -14.00
CA LEU A 41 -8.08 9.41 -15.38
C LEU A 41 -7.37 8.06 -15.44
N PHE A 42 -8.09 7.04 -15.91
CA PHE A 42 -7.55 5.73 -16.25
C PHE A 42 -7.37 5.65 -17.76
N ASP A 43 -6.15 5.85 -18.26
CA ASP A 43 -5.82 5.72 -19.67
C ASP A 43 -5.15 4.36 -19.93
N PHE A 44 -5.86 3.47 -20.59
CA PHE A 44 -5.36 2.16 -21.02
C PHE A 44 -5.24 2.04 -22.55
N SER A 45 -5.24 3.17 -23.27
CA SER A 45 -5.06 3.21 -24.72
C SER A 45 -3.72 2.66 -25.18
N LYS A 46 -2.70 2.67 -24.31
CA LYS A 46 -1.36 2.12 -24.58
C LYS A 46 -1.22 0.62 -24.26
N GLN A 47 -2.28 -0.02 -23.80
CA GLN A 47 -2.30 -1.48 -23.66
C GLN A 47 -2.45 -2.14 -25.03
N ARG A 48 -1.89 -3.35 -25.20
CA ARG A 48 -2.01 -4.12 -26.45
C ARG A 48 -3.35 -4.85 -26.49
N VAL A 49 -4.43 -4.10 -26.53
CA VAL A 49 -5.81 -4.58 -26.60
C VAL A 49 -6.55 -3.86 -27.73
N ASN A 50 -7.52 -4.55 -28.30
CA ASN A 50 -8.53 -4.01 -29.20
C ASN A 50 -9.92 -4.29 -28.63
N GLU A 51 -10.97 -3.96 -29.36
CA GLU A 51 -12.36 -4.14 -28.92
C GLU A 51 -12.68 -5.61 -28.67
N ASP A 52 -12.24 -6.54 -29.54
CA ASP A 52 -12.47 -7.99 -29.37
C ASP A 52 -11.82 -8.55 -28.11
N VAL A 53 -10.60 -8.08 -27.80
CA VAL A 53 -9.89 -8.47 -26.57
C VAL A 53 -10.60 -7.93 -25.35
N LEU A 54 -11.05 -6.67 -25.38
CA LEU A 54 -11.77 -6.06 -24.27
C LEU A 54 -13.10 -6.80 -23.99
N GLU A 55 -13.87 -7.10 -25.05
CA GLU A 55 -15.10 -7.89 -24.94
C GLU A 55 -14.85 -9.27 -24.32
N ALA A 56 -13.81 -9.97 -24.79
CA ALA A 56 -13.46 -11.29 -24.26
C ALA A 56 -13.00 -11.23 -22.78
N LEU A 57 -12.28 -10.17 -22.39
CA LEU A 57 -11.89 -9.96 -20.99
C LEU A 57 -13.09 -9.64 -20.09
N ILE A 58 -14.04 -8.85 -20.55
CA ILE A 58 -15.29 -8.59 -19.83
C ILE A 58 -16.09 -9.88 -19.67
N ALA A 59 -16.23 -10.65 -20.76
CA ALA A 59 -16.90 -11.95 -20.70
C ALA A 59 -16.22 -12.93 -19.70
N LEU A 60 -14.89 -12.89 -19.60
CA LEU A 60 -14.16 -13.65 -18.57
C LEU A 60 -14.49 -13.17 -17.16
N ALA A 61 -14.54 -11.88 -16.93
CA ALA A 61 -14.90 -11.30 -15.63
C ALA A 61 -16.32 -11.74 -15.20
N ASP A 62 -17.27 -11.70 -16.11
CA ASP A 62 -18.64 -12.17 -15.88
C ASP A 62 -18.69 -13.67 -15.60
N HIS A 63 -18.00 -14.46 -16.41
CA HIS A 63 -17.89 -15.92 -16.22
C HIS A 63 -17.29 -16.29 -14.86
N LYS A 64 -16.32 -15.53 -14.38
CA LYS A 64 -15.70 -15.70 -13.05
C LYS A 64 -16.51 -15.05 -11.92
N ASN A 65 -17.69 -14.50 -12.21
CA ASN A 65 -18.55 -13.83 -11.23
C ASN A 65 -17.85 -12.70 -10.45
N LEU A 66 -17.04 -11.87 -11.14
CA LEU A 66 -16.26 -10.80 -10.51
C LEU A 66 -17.13 -9.87 -9.65
N ALA A 67 -18.33 -9.51 -10.12
CA ALA A 67 -19.26 -8.66 -9.37
C ALA A 67 -19.68 -9.29 -8.02
N LEU A 68 -19.88 -10.61 -7.98
CA LEU A 68 -20.16 -11.34 -6.73
C LEU A 68 -18.94 -11.31 -5.78
N TRP A 69 -17.73 -11.51 -6.31
CA TRP A 69 -16.50 -11.46 -5.51
C TRP A 69 -16.25 -10.07 -4.93
N ILE A 70 -16.52 -9.00 -5.70
CA ILE A 70 -16.47 -7.62 -5.20
C ILE A 70 -17.48 -7.44 -4.05
N LYS A 71 -18.71 -7.91 -4.21
CA LYS A 71 -19.72 -7.84 -3.14
C LYS A 71 -19.25 -8.57 -1.88
N LYS A 72 -18.72 -9.79 -2.01
CA LYS A 72 -18.18 -10.57 -0.90
C LYS A 72 -17.01 -9.88 -0.20
N LEU A 73 -16.13 -9.22 -0.95
CA LEU A 73 -15.02 -8.45 -0.40
C LEU A 73 -15.52 -7.35 0.56
N PHE A 74 -16.58 -6.63 0.17
CA PHE A 74 -17.13 -5.54 0.97
C PHE A 74 -18.13 -5.99 2.05
N SER A 75 -18.64 -7.23 2.01
CA SER A 75 -19.48 -7.80 3.05
C SER A 75 -18.74 -8.53 4.17
N ASP A 76 -17.41 -8.36 4.20
CA ASP A 76 -16.51 -8.98 5.19
C ASP A 76 -16.50 -10.52 5.18
N GLU A 77 -16.93 -11.15 4.07
CA GLU A 77 -16.76 -12.59 3.90
C GLU A 77 -15.27 -12.97 3.83
N HIS A 78 -14.96 -14.21 4.19
CA HIS A 78 -13.58 -14.75 4.15
C HIS A 78 -13.13 -15.02 2.71
N VAL A 79 -12.91 -13.95 1.92
CA VAL A 79 -12.46 -14.06 0.52
C VAL A 79 -11.00 -14.51 0.38
N ASN A 80 -10.20 -14.38 1.42
CA ASN A 80 -8.85 -14.95 1.46
C ASN A 80 -8.92 -16.40 1.96
N HIS A 81 -9.15 -17.33 1.05
CA HIS A 81 -9.33 -18.73 1.38
C HIS A 81 -8.07 -19.41 1.92
N THR A 82 -6.88 -18.93 1.55
CA THR A 82 -5.62 -19.55 1.97
C THR A 82 -5.32 -19.29 3.45
N GLU A 83 -5.76 -18.17 3.97
CA GLU A 83 -5.59 -17.80 5.39
C GLU A 83 -6.89 -17.88 6.19
N GLY A 84 -8.02 -18.16 5.55
CA GLY A 84 -9.34 -18.19 6.19
C GLY A 84 -9.76 -16.84 6.77
N ARG A 85 -9.42 -15.72 6.10
CA ARG A 85 -9.62 -14.36 6.61
C ARG A 85 -10.40 -13.48 5.65
N SER A 86 -11.07 -12.48 6.21
CA SER A 86 -11.59 -11.34 5.47
C SER A 86 -10.44 -10.46 4.96
N ALA A 87 -10.63 -9.82 3.80
CA ALA A 87 -9.69 -8.85 3.26
C ALA A 87 -10.22 -7.44 3.55
N ARG A 88 -9.74 -6.81 4.62
CA ARG A 88 -10.28 -5.56 5.19
C ARG A 88 -9.52 -4.30 4.80
N HIS A 89 -8.62 -4.34 3.82
CA HIS A 89 -7.83 -3.17 3.41
C HIS A 89 -8.66 -1.96 2.95
N TRP A 90 -9.87 -2.18 2.44
CA TRP A 90 -10.81 -1.14 2.05
C TRP A 90 -11.32 -0.33 3.26
N ALA A 91 -11.41 -0.95 4.44
CA ALA A 91 -11.89 -0.31 5.66
C ALA A 91 -11.01 0.87 6.10
N LEU A 92 -9.71 0.86 5.76
CA LEU A 92 -8.78 1.97 6.03
C LEU A 92 -9.19 3.29 5.35
N ARG A 93 -10.10 3.24 4.38
CA ARG A 93 -10.58 4.40 3.61
C ARG A 93 -12.02 4.77 3.92
N MET A 94 -12.62 4.11 4.92
CA MET A 94 -13.96 4.47 5.37
C MET A 94 -13.94 5.83 6.07
N PRO A 95 -14.96 6.67 5.86
CA PRO A 95 -15.09 7.91 6.61
C PRO A 95 -15.34 7.60 8.10
N LYS A 96 -14.95 8.53 8.97
CA LYS A 96 -15.30 8.47 10.40
C LYS A 96 -16.80 8.61 10.54
N VAL A 97 -17.43 7.68 11.22
CA VAL A 97 -18.87 7.73 11.52
C VAL A 97 -19.04 8.28 12.95
N GLU A 98 -19.74 9.40 13.06
CA GLU A 98 -19.89 10.10 14.34
C GLU A 98 -20.95 9.48 15.28
N ASN A 99 -21.94 8.78 14.70
CA ASN A 99 -23.07 8.22 15.47
C ASN A 99 -23.29 6.75 15.09
N ASN A 100 -22.51 5.84 15.64
CA ASN A 100 -22.74 4.43 15.43
C ASN A 100 -23.41 3.76 16.63
N THR A 101 -24.46 3.02 16.34
CA THR A 101 -25.26 2.29 17.34
C THR A 101 -24.68 0.93 17.69
N ASP A 102 -23.68 0.45 16.95
CA ASP A 102 -23.04 -0.86 17.19
C ASP A 102 -21.51 -0.79 16.99
N PRO A 103 -20.76 -0.42 18.03
CA PRO A 103 -19.31 -0.28 17.96
C PRO A 103 -18.57 -1.61 17.77
N GLU A 104 -19.18 -2.75 18.05
CA GLU A 104 -18.49 -4.04 18.03
C GLU A 104 -18.26 -4.56 16.61
N PHE A 105 -19.04 -4.10 15.64
CA PHE A 105 -18.97 -4.52 14.24
C PHE A 105 -18.56 -3.40 13.26
N ASP A 106 -18.32 -2.18 13.75
CA ASP A 106 -17.96 -1.10 12.85
C ASP A 106 -16.46 -1.01 12.62
N LEU A 107 -16.02 -1.50 11.48
CA LEU A 107 -14.62 -1.40 11.05
C LEU A 107 -14.11 0.04 10.98
N SER A 108 -14.99 1.01 10.72
CA SER A 108 -14.64 2.43 10.72
C SER A 108 -14.21 2.89 12.11
N VAL A 109 -14.95 2.51 13.17
CA VAL A 109 -14.61 2.84 14.55
C VAL A 109 -13.24 2.26 14.93
N LEU A 110 -13.00 0.99 14.59
CA LEU A 110 -11.72 0.34 14.90
C LEU A 110 -10.54 1.02 14.17
N VAL A 111 -10.72 1.35 12.90
CA VAL A 111 -9.68 2.03 12.11
C VAL A 111 -9.40 3.42 12.68
N HIS A 112 -10.43 4.23 12.90
CA HIS A 112 -10.24 5.59 13.39
C HIS A 112 -9.68 5.64 14.80
N ALA A 113 -10.01 4.67 15.67
CA ALA A 113 -9.37 4.55 16.97
C ALA A 113 -7.84 4.33 16.88
N GLN A 114 -7.36 3.58 15.86
CA GLN A 114 -5.92 3.43 15.65
C GLN A 114 -5.31 4.70 15.03
N LEU A 115 -5.99 5.37 14.11
CA LEU A 115 -5.54 6.64 13.54
C LEU A 115 -5.44 7.73 14.62
N ASP A 116 -6.39 7.80 15.53
CA ASP A 116 -6.37 8.73 16.67
C ASP A 116 -5.16 8.45 17.59
N LYS A 117 -4.82 7.17 17.85
CA LYS A 117 -3.60 6.80 18.61
C LYS A 117 -2.33 7.23 17.86
N MET A 118 -2.27 7.02 16.54
CA MET A 118 -1.13 7.46 15.73
C MET A 118 -0.98 8.98 15.79
N ALA A 119 -2.06 9.73 15.63
CA ALA A 119 -2.07 11.19 15.73
C ALA A 119 -1.55 11.67 17.09
N ALA A 120 -1.97 11.02 18.18
CA ALA A 120 -1.52 11.36 19.53
C ALA A 120 0.01 11.11 19.72
N ILE A 121 0.56 10.03 19.13
CA ILE A 121 2.00 9.75 19.17
C ILE A 121 2.75 10.82 18.38
N VAL A 122 2.29 11.15 17.15
CA VAL A 122 2.90 12.20 16.32
C VAL A 122 2.93 13.53 17.04
N GLN A 123 1.82 13.94 17.66
CA GLN A 123 1.77 15.17 18.45
C GLN A 123 2.77 15.17 19.61
N LYS A 124 2.91 14.05 20.33
CA LYS A 124 3.88 13.93 21.44
C LYS A 124 5.33 14.06 20.95
N ILE A 125 5.64 13.55 19.76
CA ILE A 125 6.95 13.71 19.14
C ILE A 125 7.21 15.18 18.82
N HIS A 126 6.29 15.83 18.07
CA HIS A 126 6.43 17.24 17.68
C HIS A 126 6.54 18.18 18.88
N GLN A 127 5.76 17.93 19.93
CA GLN A 127 5.80 18.73 21.15
C GLN A 127 6.99 18.40 22.06
N GLY A 128 7.77 17.36 21.72
CA GLY A 128 8.93 16.90 22.52
C GLY A 128 8.55 16.23 23.83
N TYR A 129 7.32 15.78 23.98
CA TYR A 129 6.87 15.00 25.15
C TYR A 129 7.28 13.54 25.06
N LEU A 130 7.31 12.96 23.84
CA LEU A 130 7.92 11.65 23.64
C LEU A 130 9.42 11.81 23.54
N ARG A 131 10.13 11.16 24.46
CA ARG A 131 11.58 11.27 24.60
C ARG A 131 12.21 9.90 24.67
N GLY A 132 13.49 9.83 24.34
CA GLY A 132 14.29 8.64 24.58
C GLY A 132 14.48 8.38 26.08
N VAL A 133 15.02 7.21 26.41
CA VAL A 133 15.22 6.75 27.81
C VAL A 133 16.11 7.72 28.64
N THR A 134 16.98 8.45 27.99
CA THR A 134 17.85 9.47 28.61
C THR A 134 17.19 10.84 28.77
N GLY A 135 15.94 11.00 28.32
CA GLY A 135 15.22 12.27 28.34
C GLY A 135 15.50 13.17 27.12
N GLU A 136 16.28 12.71 26.13
CA GLU A 136 16.52 13.45 24.90
C GLU A 136 15.27 13.45 23.98
N LYS A 137 15.05 14.54 23.24
CA LYS A 137 14.00 14.59 22.21
C LYS A 137 14.31 13.61 21.08
N ILE A 138 13.29 12.98 20.53
CA ILE A 138 13.42 12.17 19.32
C ILE A 138 13.74 13.10 18.15
N LYS A 139 14.84 12.81 17.46
CA LYS A 139 15.31 13.53 16.27
C LYS A 139 15.32 12.67 15.03
N HIS A 140 15.38 11.36 15.20
CA HIS A 140 15.46 10.42 14.10
C HIS A 140 14.40 9.34 14.26
N ILE A 141 13.71 9.03 13.17
CA ILE A 141 12.78 7.92 13.07
C ILE A 141 13.28 6.99 11.97
N VAL A 142 13.48 5.72 12.30
CA VAL A 142 13.88 4.70 11.32
C VAL A 142 12.74 3.74 11.09
N ASN A 143 12.15 3.76 9.89
CA ASN A 143 11.15 2.78 9.48
C ASN A 143 11.84 1.51 9.00
N ILE A 144 11.55 0.39 9.63
CA ILE A 144 12.01 -0.94 9.21
C ILE A 144 10.81 -1.68 8.64
N GLY A 145 10.83 -1.94 7.34
CA GLY A 145 9.72 -2.59 6.63
C GLY A 145 10.12 -2.96 5.21
N VAL A 146 9.42 -3.89 4.57
CA VAL A 146 9.73 -4.39 3.23
C VAL A 146 8.53 -4.24 2.31
N GLY A 147 8.78 -3.92 1.05
CA GLY A 147 7.76 -3.76 0.03
C GLY A 147 6.75 -2.66 0.37
N GLY A 148 5.46 -3.00 0.51
CA GLY A 148 4.42 -2.02 0.84
C GLY A 148 4.57 -1.34 2.21
N SER A 149 5.31 -1.96 3.13
CA SER A 149 5.63 -1.38 4.44
C SER A 149 6.82 -0.40 4.40
N ASP A 150 7.49 -0.28 3.26
CA ASP A 150 8.60 0.64 2.99
C ASP A 150 8.26 1.65 1.90
N LEU A 151 7.93 1.18 0.69
CA LEU A 151 7.81 2.02 -0.51
C LEU A 151 6.72 3.09 -0.40
N GLY A 152 5.58 2.77 0.20
CA GLY A 152 4.50 3.73 0.40
C GLY A 152 4.91 4.88 1.34
N PRO A 153 5.36 4.60 2.57
CA PRO A 153 5.87 5.60 3.50
C PRO A 153 7.04 6.41 2.93
N LEU A 154 8.02 5.77 2.29
CA LEU A 154 9.16 6.42 1.64
C LEU A 154 8.70 7.42 0.58
N MET A 155 7.81 6.99 -0.32
CA MET A 155 7.25 7.85 -1.36
C MET A 155 6.57 9.09 -0.76
N VAL A 156 5.75 8.92 0.27
CA VAL A 156 5.04 10.02 0.92
C VAL A 156 6.00 10.98 1.60
N CYS A 157 7.01 10.49 2.31
CA CYS A 157 8.02 11.34 2.93
C CYS A 157 8.76 12.20 1.91
N HIS A 158 9.20 11.61 0.80
CA HIS A 158 9.87 12.37 -0.27
C HIS A 158 8.94 13.35 -0.97
N ALA A 159 7.72 12.94 -1.29
CA ALA A 159 6.75 13.80 -1.97
C ALA A 159 6.34 15.02 -1.14
N LEU A 160 6.33 14.90 0.19
CA LEU A 160 5.91 15.94 1.11
C LEU A 160 7.06 16.64 1.83
N GLU A 161 8.30 16.37 1.48
CA GLU A 161 9.49 16.91 2.14
C GLU A 161 9.46 18.43 2.22
N SER A 162 9.06 19.11 1.13
CA SER A 162 8.96 20.58 1.09
C SER A 162 7.84 21.16 1.96
N PHE A 163 6.92 20.33 2.45
CA PHE A 163 5.84 20.72 3.37
C PHE A 163 6.14 20.34 4.82
N SER A 164 7.33 19.85 5.11
CA SER A 164 7.72 19.52 6.48
C SER A 164 7.67 20.74 7.37
N VAL A 165 6.91 20.65 8.45
CA VAL A 165 6.75 21.71 9.46
C VAL A 165 7.45 21.35 10.77
N ALA A 166 8.00 20.13 10.84
CA ALA A 166 8.60 19.63 12.06
C ALA A 166 10.03 20.15 12.22
N ASP A 167 10.31 20.81 13.33
CA ASP A 167 11.65 21.15 13.74
C ASP A 167 12.47 19.87 13.91
N ASN A 168 13.18 19.47 12.85
CA ASN A 168 14.31 18.57 12.89
C ASN A 168 14.02 17.08 13.27
N VAL A 169 12.93 16.49 12.83
CA VAL A 169 12.78 15.03 12.84
C VAL A 169 13.11 14.50 11.46
N GLU A 170 14.19 13.75 11.37
CA GLU A 170 14.61 13.08 10.13
C GLU A 170 14.05 11.66 10.07
N VAL A 171 13.56 11.25 8.89
CA VAL A 171 13.00 9.93 8.67
C VAL A 171 13.91 9.12 7.77
N HIS A 172 14.29 7.93 8.22
CA HIS A 172 15.14 6.99 7.51
C HIS A 172 14.38 5.70 7.21
N PHE A 173 14.81 4.96 6.19
CA PHE A 173 14.13 3.75 5.72
C PHE A 173 15.13 2.61 5.57
N ALA A 174 14.85 1.48 6.22
CA ALA A 174 15.62 0.24 6.13
C ALA A 174 14.70 -0.89 5.65
N SER A 175 14.90 -1.37 4.41
CA SER A 175 13.99 -2.26 3.72
C SER A 175 14.61 -3.58 3.25
N THR A 176 15.91 -3.74 3.35
CA THR A 176 16.61 -4.94 2.90
C THR A 176 17.31 -5.67 4.05
N MET A 177 17.44 -6.99 3.92
CA MET A 177 18.23 -7.84 4.82
C MET A 177 19.76 -7.58 4.73
N ASP A 178 20.19 -6.83 3.72
CA ASP A 178 21.58 -6.42 3.64
C ASP A 178 21.92 -5.50 4.83
N GLY A 179 22.71 -6.02 5.74
CA GLY A 179 23.12 -5.30 6.96
C GLY A 179 23.83 -3.98 6.69
N SER A 180 24.35 -3.74 5.47
CA SER A 180 25.01 -2.49 5.10
C SER A 180 24.06 -1.30 5.16
N GLN A 181 22.81 -1.45 4.73
CA GLN A 181 21.82 -0.37 4.74
C GLN A 181 21.53 0.11 6.17
N LEU A 182 21.13 -0.80 7.05
CA LEU A 182 20.84 -0.45 8.44
C LEU A 182 22.10 0.06 9.16
N SER A 183 23.26 -0.58 8.95
CA SER A 183 24.52 -0.16 9.57
C SER A 183 24.95 1.24 9.16
N GLN A 184 24.75 1.63 7.90
CA GLN A 184 25.03 2.99 7.43
C GLN A 184 24.11 4.01 8.10
N ILE A 185 22.82 3.69 8.22
CA ILE A 185 21.85 4.57 8.89
C ILE A 185 22.23 4.78 10.34
N ILE A 186 22.36 3.71 11.13
CA ILE A 186 22.57 3.80 12.59
C ILE A 186 23.96 4.33 12.98
N LYS A 187 24.94 4.26 12.07
CA LYS A 187 26.30 4.77 12.32
C LYS A 187 26.32 6.27 12.62
N GLU A 188 25.41 7.02 12.03
CA GLU A 188 25.32 8.48 12.17
C GLU A 188 24.28 8.90 13.20
N LEU A 189 23.56 7.94 13.78
CA LEU A 189 22.48 8.20 14.73
C LEU A 189 22.94 7.96 16.17
N ARG A 190 22.17 8.51 17.11
CA ARG A 190 22.36 8.30 18.55
C ARG A 190 21.18 7.53 19.13
N PRO A 191 21.40 6.40 19.84
CA PRO A 191 20.34 5.62 20.45
C PRO A 191 19.35 6.46 21.28
N ALA A 192 19.87 7.39 22.06
CA ALA A 192 19.11 8.26 22.95
C ALA A 192 18.07 9.16 22.26
N SER A 193 18.20 9.42 20.94
CA SER A 193 17.33 10.32 20.17
C SER A 193 16.70 9.64 18.95
N THR A 194 16.77 8.31 18.86
CA THR A 194 16.28 7.52 17.73
C THR A 194 15.08 6.67 18.12
N LEU A 195 14.04 6.71 17.29
CA LEU A 195 12.85 5.87 17.39
C LEU A 195 12.78 4.93 16.19
N PHE A 196 12.59 3.63 16.43
CA PHE A 196 12.34 2.66 15.36
C PHE A 196 10.85 2.36 15.23
N ILE A 197 10.37 2.32 13.98
CA ILE A 197 9.04 1.85 13.60
C ILE A 197 9.20 0.52 12.87
N ILE A 198 8.65 -0.55 13.42
CA ILE A 198 8.68 -1.87 12.81
C ILE A 198 7.38 -2.08 12.05
N SER A 199 7.45 -1.98 10.73
CA SER A 199 6.29 -2.05 9.83
C SER A 199 6.15 -3.44 9.22
N SER A 200 5.20 -4.24 9.71
CA SER A 200 4.91 -5.57 9.17
C SER A 200 3.44 -5.93 9.35
N LYS A 201 2.81 -6.50 8.32
CA LYS A 201 1.41 -6.97 8.39
C LYS A 201 1.26 -8.19 9.29
N SER A 202 2.17 -9.14 9.18
CA SER A 202 2.07 -10.45 9.85
C SER A 202 3.05 -10.63 11.01
N PHE A 203 4.07 -9.78 11.12
CA PHE A 203 5.22 -9.94 12.02
C PHE A 203 5.96 -11.27 11.83
N THR A 204 6.00 -11.78 10.60
CA THR A 204 6.69 -13.01 10.21
C THR A 204 7.72 -12.80 9.10
N THR A 205 7.82 -11.57 8.55
CA THR A 205 8.78 -11.24 7.48
C THR A 205 10.19 -11.24 8.04
N ILE A 206 11.02 -12.18 7.60
CA ILE A 206 12.37 -12.42 8.12
C ILE A 206 13.25 -11.17 8.00
N ASP A 207 13.23 -10.49 6.84
CA ASP A 207 13.97 -9.25 6.60
C ASP A 207 13.67 -8.18 7.67
N THR A 208 12.38 -7.96 7.90
CA THR A 208 11.92 -6.97 8.89
C THR A 208 12.35 -7.36 10.30
N LEU A 209 12.17 -8.62 10.67
CA LEU A 209 12.48 -9.09 12.03
C LEU A 209 13.98 -9.11 12.31
N SER A 210 14.80 -9.48 11.32
CA SER A 210 16.26 -9.48 11.43
C SER A 210 16.79 -8.07 11.67
N ASN A 211 16.33 -7.09 10.86
CA ASN A 211 16.72 -5.69 11.06
C ASN A 211 16.20 -5.12 12.39
N ALA A 212 14.98 -5.51 12.80
CA ALA A 212 14.40 -5.08 14.07
C ALA A 212 15.23 -5.59 15.26
N GLU A 213 15.70 -6.84 15.24
CA GLU A 213 16.56 -7.39 16.30
C GLU A 213 17.92 -6.68 16.32
N THR A 214 18.52 -6.40 15.17
CA THR A 214 19.75 -5.62 15.07
C THR A 214 19.56 -4.21 15.65
N ALA A 215 18.48 -3.55 15.30
CA ALA A 215 18.15 -2.23 15.83
C ALA A 215 17.92 -2.23 17.35
N LYS A 216 17.27 -3.27 17.87
CA LYS A 216 17.07 -3.47 19.30
C LYS A 216 18.41 -3.63 20.03
N GLN A 217 19.31 -4.46 19.50
CA GLN A 217 20.63 -4.66 20.09
C GLN A 217 21.48 -3.38 20.08
N TRP A 218 21.31 -2.54 19.05
CA TRP A 218 22.00 -1.24 18.99
C TRP A 218 21.46 -0.22 20.00
N LEU A 219 20.17 -0.32 20.40
CA LEU A 219 19.55 0.56 21.41
C LEU A 219 19.96 0.25 22.84
N ILE A 220 20.40 -0.98 23.14
CA ILE A 220 20.75 -1.47 24.49
C ILE A 220 22.23 -1.29 24.75
#